data_8ba3659e60ffaf5801ae18e8e091e402
#
_entry.id   8ba3659e60ffaf5801ae18e8e091e402
#
_cell.length_a   1.000
_cell.length_b   1.000
_cell.length_c   1.000
_cell.angle_alpha   90.00
_cell.angle_beta   90.00
_cell.angle_gamma   90.00
#
_symmetry.space_group_name_H-M   'P 1'
#
loop_
_entity.id
_entity.type
_entity.pdbx_description
1 polymer ?
#
loop_
_entity_poly.entity_id
_entity_poly.type
_entity_poly.pdbx_seq_one_letter_code
_entity_poly.pdbx_strand_id
1 'polypeptide(L)'
;MTRLDANFIPNLNDGISSERVVFRGNNYRITVLSERLLRLEYNPNGHFSDYLTTLVANRNFSVPAFKVEQDDKYLMITTNYFMLQYIKNKSFVGPKFAPDNNLRVTLLNTDKSWFYGQAEARNFKGGASSLDDFDGSVKLDKGLYSTDGFVMIDDSNNLEIDASGGLISPDKDKVDLYLFMYKRDFGLCLKDYFTLTGYPELIPRYALGIWWNKERIYSSEDTKLLIKAFNRNKIPISVLLLSEFWHIKDKTNYNLYKTGFSFNKDLFPNPSEFTTYMHERGIRVGLNIDPSEGVRKEEDRYKFISDELLITDGVTIPFNVLDKNFMSLYVKHLIDPLLSLGVDIFWIDYKKDLNVLNGIDYYYNKDFTKVINNRPLILTRSPLVAPHKWGILYSGQTPVSWNTLKFLPFYNSLAANKGVTWWSHDVGGYKGGIEDSELYIRYVQFSCFSPIFRFSAERGVYYKREPWMWDIKTFTIAREFCLLRQRLIPYLYTEACNYSKLGRPLIQPIYYSYPEIYDEPNYKNEYFFGKE
;
A
#
# COMPACT_ATOMS: atom_id res chain seq x y z
N MET A 1 14.82 -11.76 -26.64
CA MET A 1 14.67 -11.28 -25.24
C MET A 1 13.51 -10.31 -25.19
N THR A 2 12.47 -10.67 -24.49
CA THR A 2 11.30 -9.82 -24.25
C THR A 2 11.74 -8.66 -23.35
N ARG A 3 11.30 -7.43 -23.65
CA ARG A 3 11.64 -6.24 -22.86
C ARG A 3 10.37 -5.71 -22.20
N LEU A 4 10.53 -5.13 -21.02
CA LEU A 4 9.48 -4.33 -20.41
C LEU A 4 9.15 -3.12 -21.31
N ASP A 5 7.90 -2.68 -21.29
CA ASP A 5 7.44 -1.53 -22.07
C ASP A 5 8.09 -0.22 -21.58
N ALA A 6 8.05 0.83 -22.40
CA ALA A 6 8.72 2.10 -22.13
C ALA A 6 8.25 2.78 -20.82
N ASN A 7 7.02 2.53 -20.39
CA ASN A 7 6.47 3.06 -19.13
C ASN A 7 7.15 2.51 -17.87
N PHE A 8 7.88 1.39 -17.97
CA PHE A 8 8.67 0.84 -16.86
C PHE A 8 10.02 1.55 -16.69
N ILE A 9 10.55 2.15 -17.75
CA ILE A 9 11.89 2.78 -17.71
C ILE A 9 11.88 3.97 -16.74
N PRO A 10 12.70 3.92 -15.65
CA PRO A 10 12.75 5.01 -14.69
C PRO A 10 13.51 6.22 -15.26
N ASN A 11 13.19 7.41 -14.78
CA ASN A 11 14.07 8.56 -14.95
C ASN A 11 15.24 8.44 -13.95
N LEU A 12 16.39 8.04 -14.43
CA LEU A 12 17.59 7.82 -13.58
C LEU A 12 18.04 9.08 -12.82
N ASN A 13 17.72 10.27 -13.34
CA ASN A 13 18.06 11.53 -12.66
C ASN A 13 17.30 11.70 -11.32
N ASP A 14 16.15 11.05 -11.17
CA ASP A 14 15.39 11.09 -9.91
C ASP A 14 16.12 10.36 -8.77
N GLY A 15 17.03 9.44 -9.10
CA GLY A 15 17.87 8.73 -8.13
C GLY A 15 19.09 9.53 -7.65
N ILE A 16 19.45 10.63 -8.33
CA ILE A 16 20.70 11.34 -8.13
C ILE A 16 20.46 12.65 -7.37
N SER A 17 21.18 12.83 -6.27
CA SER A 17 21.21 14.11 -5.54
C SER A 17 22.26 15.07 -6.10
N SER A 18 22.08 16.38 -5.90
CA SER A 18 23.08 17.38 -6.23
C SER A 18 24.41 17.09 -5.51
N GLU A 19 25.54 17.15 -6.20
CA GLU A 19 26.87 16.98 -5.59
C GLU A 19 27.15 17.97 -4.42
N ARG A 20 26.45 19.11 -4.39
CA ARG A 20 26.58 20.11 -3.32
C ARG A 20 26.12 19.61 -1.95
N VAL A 21 25.28 18.58 -1.91
CA VAL A 21 24.69 18.03 -0.67
C VAL A 21 25.28 16.67 -0.32
N VAL A 22 26.23 16.14 -1.11
CA VAL A 22 26.80 14.79 -0.96
C VAL A 22 28.20 14.88 -0.34
N PHE A 23 28.39 14.20 0.78
CA PHE A 23 29.66 14.06 1.51
C PHE A 23 30.07 12.59 1.50
N ARG A 24 31.16 12.25 0.82
CA ARG A 24 31.58 10.85 0.63
C ARG A 24 33.06 10.63 0.94
N GLY A 25 33.34 9.43 1.42
CA GLY A 25 34.67 8.85 1.51
C GLY A 25 34.70 7.48 0.82
N ASN A 26 35.71 6.67 1.14
CA ASN A 26 35.83 5.36 0.48
C ASN A 26 34.66 4.42 0.76
N ASN A 27 34.13 4.44 1.99
CA ASN A 27 33.15 3.47 2.46
C ASN A 27 31.84 4.07 2.97
N TYR A 28 31.70 5.39 2.91
CA TYR A 28 30.50 6.09 3.35
C TYR A 28 30.06 7.16 2.37
N ARG A 29 28.75 7.41 2.35
CA ARG A 29 28.13 8.54 1.66
C ARG A 29 27.03 9.11 2.55
N ILE A 30 27.11 10.41 2.86
CA ILE A 30 26.10 11.13 3.64
C ILE A 30 25.53 12.24 2.76
N THR A 31 24.20 12.26 2.60
CA THR A 31 23.52 13.22 1.73
C THR A 31 22.50 14.02 2.55
N VAL A 32 22.52 15.35 2.44
CA VAL A 32 21.56 16.27 3.05
C VAL A 32 20.42 16.53 2.06
N LEU A 33 19.35 15.74 2.11
CA LEU A 33 18.23 15.84 1.18
C LEU A 33 17.35 17.08 1.45
N SER A 34 17.07 17.36 2.74
CA SER A 34 16.38 18.57 3.16
C SER A 34 16.94 19.07 4.50
N GLU A 35 16.46 20.21 5.02
CA GLU A 35 16.85 20.67 6.36
C GLU A 35 16.48 19.66 7.46
N ARG A 36 15.62 18.68 7.16
CA ARG A 36 15.06 17.67 8.07
C ARG A 36 15.37 16.24 7.69
N LEU A 37 15.96 15.98 6.51
CA LEU A 37 16.14 14.65 5.96
C LEU A 37 17.57 14.39 5.54
N LEU A 38 18.14 13.31 6.11
CA LEU A 38 19.46 12.78 5.77
C LEU A 38 19.33 11.41 5.10
N ARG A 39 20.18 11.13 4.10
CA ARG A 39 20.51 9.76 3.68
C ARG A 39 21.88 9.41 4.23
N LEU A 40 21.97 8.26 4.89
CA LEU A 40 23.17 7.74 5.56
C LEU A 40 23.50 6.40 4.95
N GLU A 41 24.61 6.31 4.23
CA GLU A 41 25.02 5.11 3.53
C GLU A 41 26.40 4.65 3.99
N TYR A 42 26.53 3.35 4.15
CA TYR A 42 27.81 2.68 4.37
C TYR A 42 27.89 1.39 3.55
N ASN A 43 29.02 1.17 2.89
CA ASN A 43 29.32 -0.07 2.19
C ASN A 43 30.81 -0.38 2.35
N PRO A 44 31.23 -1.54 2.90
CA PRO A 44 32.63 -1.87 3.11
C PRO A 44 33.44 -1.91 1.82
N ASN A 45 32.78 -2.18 0.69
CA ASN A 45 33.39 -2.26 -0.63
C ASN A 45 33.35 -0.93 -1.40
N GLY A 46 32.78 0.14 -0.81
CA GLY A 46 32.67 1.47 -1.43
C GLY A 46 31.70 1.56 -2.60
N HIS A 47 30.80 0.59 -2.75
CA HIS A 47 29.78 0.59 -3.81
C HIS A 47 28.52 1.30 -3.34
N PHE A 48 28.13 2.36 -4.03
CA PHE A 48 26.91 3.14 -3.75
C PHE A 48 26.02 3.16 -4.99
N SER A 49 24.79 2.69 -4.83
CA SER A 49 23.80 2.67 -5.90
C SER A 49 22.96 3.96 -5.89
N ASP A 50 22.73 4.52 -7.08
CA ASP A 50 21.77 5.60 -7.29
C ASP A 50 20.48 5.12 -7.97
N TYR A 51 20.30 3.83 -8.11
CA TYR A 51 19.02 3.27 -8.54
C TYR A 51 17.91 3.65 -7.57
N LEU A 52 16.72 3.90 -8.10
CA LEU A 52 15.49 3.99 -7.31
C LEU A 52 15.21 2.65 -6.67
N THR A 53 14.40 2.65 -5.61
CA THR A 53 14.01 1.43 -4.92
C THR A 53 12.48 1.32 -4.85
N THR A 54 11.97 0.21 -4.39
CA THR A 54 10.54 0.10 -4.11
C THR A 54 10.08 1.08 -3.01
N LEU A 55 10.98 1.57 -2.16
CA LEU A 55 10.74 2.68 -1.23
C LEU A 55 10.88 4.03 -1.94
N VAL A 56 11.99 4.29 -2.59
CA VAL A 56 12.43 5.62 -3.02
C VAL A 56 12.08 5.87 -4.48
N ALA A 57 11.35 6.95 -4.73
CA ALA A 57 10.99 7.44 -6.05
C ALA A 57 11.80 8.67 -6.50
N ASN A 58 12.38 9.43 -5.54
CA ASN A 58 13.11 10.65 -5.87
C ASN A 58 14.13 11.01 -4.78
N ARG A 59 15.36 11.30 -5.17
CA ARG A 59 16.44 11.86 -4.33
C ARG A 59 16.90 13.24 -4.80
N ASN A 60 16.32 13.75 -5.88
CA ASN A 60 16.64 15.05 -6.44
C ASN A 60 15.85 16.15 -5.72
N PHE A 61 16.29 16.49 -4.52
CA PHE A 61 15.72 17.56 -3.71
C PHE A 61 16.38 18.90 -4.02
N SER A 62 15.67 20.00 -3.74
CA SER A 62 16.28 21.33 -3.75
C SER A 62 17.37 21.41 -2.67
N VAL A 63 18.52 22.00 -3.00
CA VAL A 63 19.64 22.15 -2.08
C VAL A 63 19.20 22.96 -0.85
N PRO A 64 19.21 22.37 0.38
CA PRO A 64 18.83 23.08 1.59
C PRO A 64 19.94 24.01 2.09
N ALA A 65 19.64 24.88 3.05
CA ALA A 65 20.63 25.65 3.76
C ALA A 65 21.28 24.78 4.86
N PHE A 66 22.61 24.71 4.89
CA PHE A 66 23.38 24.02 5.93
C PHE A 66 24.81 24.56 6.03
N LYS A 67 25.49 24.25 7.13
CA LYS A 67 26.92 24.51 7.36
C LYS A 67 27.65 23.17 7.46
N VAL A 68 28.90 23.15 7.01
CA VAL A 68 29.77 21.98 7.07
C VAL A 68 31.08 22.37 7.73
N GLU A 69 31.50 21.58 8.69
CA GLU A 69 32.83 21.60 9.27
C GLU A 69 33.42 20.20 9.16
N GLN A 70 34.62 20.07 8.57
CA GLN A 70 35.23 18.76 8.40
C GLN A 70 36.76 18.85 8.37
N ASP A 71 37.37 17.79 8.85
CA ASP A 71 38.82 17.52 8.70
C ASP A 71 39.00 16.06 8.23
N ASP A 72 40.22 15.53 8.33
CA ASP A 72 40.52 14.15 7.91
C ASP A 72 39.79 13.09 8.70
N LYS A 73 39.42 13.38 9.95
CA LYS A 73 38.81 12.47 10.91
C LYS A 73 37.31 12.68 11.12
N TYR A 74 36.84 13.91 11.10
CA TYR A 74 35.49 14.27 11.49
C TYR A 74 34.71 14.93 10.35
N LEU A 75 33.40 14.68 10.33
CA LEU A 75 32.42 15.39 9.52
C LEU A 75 31.33 15.89 10.45
N MET A 76 31.08 17.21 10.42
CA MET A 76 29.95 17.84 11.11
C MET A 76 29.11 18.61 10.11
N ILE A 77 27.80 18.39 10.11
CA ILE A 77 26.82 19.04 9.24
C ILE A 77 25.71 19.62 10.12
N THR A 78 25.43 20.92 9.96
CA THR A 78 24.41 21.60 10.74
C THR A 78 23.38 22.26 9.83
N THR A 79 22.10 21.94 10.02
CA THR A 79 20.94 22.60 9.41
C THR A 79 20.19 23.42 10.47
N ASN A 80 19.00 23.93 10.14
CA ASN A 80 18.12 24.57 11.12
C ASN A 80 17.44 23.55 12.10
N TYR A 81 17.48 22.26 11.77
CA TYR A 81 16.80 21.20 12.54
C TYR A 81 17.78 20.33 13.31
N PHE A 82 18.92 19.99 12.75
CA PHE A 82 19.83 19.02 13.35
C PHE A 82 21.31 19.38 13.17
N MET A 83 22.14 18.73 14.00
CA MET A 83 23.58 18.66 13.86
C MET A 83 24.01 17.19 13.78
N LEU A 84 24.57 16.78 12.63
CA LEU A 84 25.18 15.47 12.45
C LEU A 84 26.67 15.53 12.84
N GLN A 85 27.14 14.51 13.54
CA GLN A 85 28.55 14.27 13.87
C GLN A 85 28.91 12.84 13.47
N TYR A 86 29.93 12.68 12.63
CA TYR A 86 30.39 11.39 12.15
C TYR A 86 31.92 11.30 12.17
N ILE A 87 32.45 10.17 12.66
CA ILE A 87 33.88 9.84 12.59
C ILE A 87 34.09 9.07 11.27
N LYS A 88 34.79 9.74 10.33
CA LYS A 88 34.98 9.29 8.94
C LYS A 88 35.66 7.93 8.83
N ASN A 89 35.43 7.27 7.70
CA ASN A 89 36.10 6.04 7.28
C ASN A 89 35.98 4.86 8.26
N LYS A 90 34.88 4.83 9.03
CA LYS A 90 34.50 3.72 9.91
C LYS A 90 33.09 3.24 9.59
N SER A 91 32.83 1.95 9.81
CA SER A 91 31.45 1.45 9.79
C SER A 91 30.61 2.22 10.81
N PHE A 92 29.29 2.32 10.54
CA PHE A 92 28.39 2.90 11.52
C PHE A 92 28.30 1.98 12.75
N VAL A 93 28.63 2.51 13.91
CA VAL A 93 28.65 1.78 15.18
C VAL A 93 27.75 2.47 16.20
N GLY A 94 26.92 1.70 16.85
CA GLY A 94 26.00 2.11 17.90
C GLY A 94 25.63 0.93 18.80
N PRO A 95 24.74 1.13 19.76
CA PRO A 95 23.99 2.36 20.12
C PRO A 95 24.80 3.37 20.98
N LYS A 96 24.10 4.36 21.56
CA LYS A 96 24.68 5.51 22.31
C LYS A 96 25.81 5.16 23.26
N PHE A 97 25.73 4.03 23.94
CA PHE A 97 26.71 3.59 24.94
C PHE A 97 27.76 2.63 24.41
N ALA A 98 27.78 2.36 23.09
CA ALA A 98 28.89 1.61 22.50
C ALA A 98 30.18 2.44 22.63
N PRO A 99 31.31 1.83 23.07
CA PRO A 99 32.57 2.55 23.33
C PRO A 99 33.13 3.29 22.11
N ASP A 100 32.82 2.77 20.93
CA ASP A 100 33.28 3.26 19.62
C ASP A 100 32.16 3.87 18.78
N ASN A 101 31.02 4.28 19.41
CA ASN A 101 29.95 5.00 18.72
C ASN A 101 30.52 6.17 17.90
N ASN A 102 30.18 6.20 16.61
CA ASN A 102 30.78 7.13 15.66
C ASN A 102 29.79 7.94 14.83
N LEU A 103 28.49 7.72 15.01
CA LEU A 103 27.44 8.44 14.26
C LEU A 103 26.31 8.88 15.20
N ARG A 104 26.18 10.20 15.33
CA ARG A 104 25.16 10.87 16.14
C ARG A 104 24.52 11.99 15.36
N VAL A 105 23.20 12.15 15.48
CA VAL A 105 22.44 13.28 14.95
C VAL A 105 21.63 13.92 16.09
N THR A 106 21.97 15.13 16.46
CA THR A 106 21.29 15.88 17.55
C THR A 106 20.23 16.79 16.97
N LEU A 107 19.03 16.73 17.50
CA LEU A 107 17.92 17.60 17.14
C LEU A 107 18.07 18.95 17.86
N LEU A 108 18.34 20.02 17.09
CA LEU A 108 18.67 21.34 17.65
C LEU A 108 17.51 21.94 18.48
N ASN A 109 17.87 22.67 19.54
CA ASN A 109 16.93 23.25 20.50
C ASN A 109 16.08 22.22 21.24
N THR A 110 16.59 21.01 21.40
CA THR A 110 16.00 19.93 22.19
C THR A 110 17.11 19.16 22.92
N ASP A 111 16.73 18.28 23.85
CA ASP A 111 17.63 17.32 24.51
C ASP A 111 17.75 15.99 23.74
N LYS A 112 17.19 15.90 22.52
CA LYS A 112 17.05 14.66 21.75
C LYS A 112 18.20 14.47 20.79
N SER A 113 18.68 13.24 20.70
CA SER A 113 19.68 12.81 19.72
C SER A 113 19.32 11.40 19.24
N TRP A 114 19.50 11.19 17.96
CA TRP A 114 19.51 9.86 17.37
C TRP A 114 20.94 9.32 17.29
N PHE A 115 21.11 8.04 17.57
CA PHE A 115 22.37 7.32 17.42
C PHE A 115 22.14 6.10 16.52
N TYR A 116 23.12 5.75 15.72
CA TYR A 116 23.03 4.52 14.93
C TYR A 116 22.73 3.31 15.82
N GLY A 117 21.85 2.40 15.37
CA GLY A 117 21.43 1.22 16.14
C GLY A 117 20.51 1.48 17.34
N GLN A 118 20.05 2.72 17.54
CA GLN A 118 19.13 3.07 18.62
C GLN A 118 17.73 2.52 18.37
N ALA A 119 17.13 1.89 19.37
CA ALA A 119 15.72 1.51 19.33
C ALA A 119 14.81 2.75 19.42
N GLU A 120 13.81 2.83 18.56
CA GLU A 120 12.81 3.90 18.57
C GLU A 120 11.59 3.52 19.42
N ALA A 121 11.76 3.55 20.76
CA ALA A 121 10.76 3.07 21.71
C ALA A 121 9.48 3.95 21.75
N ARG A 122 9.60 5.24 21.41
CA ARG A 122 8.53 6.24 21.53
C ARG A 122 7.83 6.55 20.22
N ASN A 123 7.81 5.58 19.29
CA ASN A 123 7.15 5.72 18.00
C ASN A 123 5.62 5.62 18.16
N PHE A 124 4.86 6.50 17.51
CA PHE A 124 3.38 6.58 17.58
C PHE A 124 2.70 5.40 16.88
N LYS A 125 3.46 4.60 16.14
CA LYS A 125 2.99 3.52 15.29
C LYS A 125 2.23 4.02 14.04
N GLY A 126 2.05 3.12 13.10
CA GLY A 126 1.45 3.41 11.79
C GLY A 126 0.38 2.40 11.35
N GLY A 127 -0.31 1.78 12.29
CA GLY A 127 -1.24 0.71 12.01
C GLY A 127 -0.56 -0.67 12.08
N ALA A 128 -1.08 -1.64 11.37
CA ALA A 128 -0.54 -2.98 11.25
C ALA A 128 -0.52 -3.41 9.77
N SER A 129 0.37 -4.31 9.41
CA SER A 129 0.42 -4.86 8.05
C SER A 129 -0.79 -5.76 7.74
N SER A 130 -1.37 -6.40 8.76
CA SER A 130 -2.60 -7.18 8.64
C SER A 130 -3.40 -7.16 9.94
N LEU A 131 -4.74 -7.21 9.79
CA LEU A 131 -5.71 -7.48 10.85
C LEU A 131 -6.31 -8.88 10.71
N ASP A 132 -5.69 -9.79 9.94
CA ASP A 132 -6.18 -11.16 9.83
C ASP A 132 -6.34 -11.77 11.24
N ASP A 133 -7.51 -12.36 11.49
CA ASP A 133 -7.89 -12.98 12.75
C ASP A 133 -7.76 -12.06 14.00
N PHE A 134 -7.76 -10.73 13.79
CA PHE A 134 -7.72 -9.75 14.89
C PHE A 134 -8.98 -9.84 15.75
N ASP A 135 -8.77 -10.03 17.05
CA ASP A 135 -9.83 -9.93 18.06
C ASP A 135 -9.27 -9.33 19.37
N GLY A 136 -9.19 -8.01 19.38
CA GLY A 136 -8.82 -7.22 20.57
C GLY A 136 -7.39 -6.72 20.61
N SER A 137 -6.41 -7.40 19.99
CA SER A 137 -5.02 -6.93 19.97
C SER A 137 -4.29 -7.29 18.68
N VAL A 138 -3.38 -6.41 18.23
CA VAL A 138 -2.52 -6.62 17.08
C VAL A 138 -1.18 -5.94 17.29
N LYS A 139 -0.11 -6.52 16.77
CA LYS A 139 1.21 -5.87 16.74
C LYS A 139 1.14 -4.69 15.76
N LEU A 140 1.40 -3.50 16.27
CA LEU A 140 1.42 -2.29 15.45
C LEU A 140 2.80 -2.07 14.82
N ASP A 141 2.82 -1.70 13.55
CA ASP A 141 4.02 -1.36 12.81
C ASP A 141 4.56 0.01 13.22
N LYS A 142 5.81 0.28 12.85
CA LYS A 142 6.44 1.59 13.00
C LYS A 142 5.79 2.60 12.04
N GLY A 143 5.51 3.80 12.54
CA GLY A 143 5.05 4.96 11.77
C GLY A 143 6.15 6.02 11.63
N LEU A 144 5.86 7.10 10.92
CA LEU A 144 6.77 8.22 10.68
C LEU A 144 7.03 9.10 11.91
N TYR A 145 6.21 9.00 12.96
CA TYR A 145 6.24 9.95 14.07
C TYR A 145 6.59 9.31 15.40
N SER A 146 7.27 10.11 16.21
CA SER A 146 7.66 9.77 17.58
C SER A 146 7.66 11.02 18.47
N THR A 147 7.60 10.82 19.79
CA THR A 147 7.81 11.91 20.76
C THR A 147 9.23 12.44 20.75
N ASP A 148 10.18 11.67 20.23
CA ASP A 148 11.58 12.09 20.10
C ASP A 148 11.78 13.08 18.94
N GLY A 149 10.79 13.23 18.04
CA GLY A 149 10.82 14.16 16.91
C GLY A 149 11.71 13.73 15.76
N PHE A 150 12.04 12.44 15.68
CA PHE A 150 12.77 11.83 14.59
C PHE A 150 12.31 10.40 14.31
N VAL A 151 12.59 9.92 13.10
CA VAL A 151 12.40 8.54 12.71
C VAL A 151 13.45 8.14 11.66
N MET A 152 13.92 6.89 11.72
CA MET A 152 14.79 6.30 10.71
C MET A 152 14.03 5.26 9.88
N ILE A 153 14.12 5.34 8.57
CA ILE A 153 13.63 4.35 7.61
C ILE A 153 14.82 3.65 6.97
N ASP A 154 14.78 2.32 6.96
CA ASP A 154 15.84 1.47 6.43
C ASP A 154 15.48 1.03 5.00
N ASP A 155 16.32 1.39 4.02
CA ASP A 155 16.21 1.03 2.60
C ASP A 155 17.23 -0.03 2.17
N SER A 156 18.00 -0.56 3.11
CA SER A 156 19.13 -1.46 2.82
C SER A 156 18.71 -2.73 2.07
N ASN A 157 17.51 -3.24 2.35
CA ASN A 157 17.01 -4.51 1.82
C ASN A 157 15.86 -4.37 0.81
N ASN A 158 15.49 -3.15 0.43
CA ASN A 158 14.43 -2.95 -0.57
C ASN A 158 14.94 -3.22 -1.98
N LEU A 159 14.06 -3.76 -2.84
CA LEU A 159 14.40 -4.05 -4.23
C LEU A 159 14.74 -2.76 -4.98
N GLU A 160 15.79 -2.81 -5.77
CA GLU A 160 16.23 -1.72 -6.64
C GLU A 160 15.59 -1.84 -8.03
N ILE A 161 15.38 -0.70 -8.70
CA ILE A 161 14.81 -0.61 -10.04
C ILE A 161 15.96 -0.29 -11.00
N ASP A 162 16.32 -1.25 -11.85
CA ASP A 162 17.42 -1.06 -12.81
C ASP A 162 17.04 -0.08 -13.95
N ALA A 163 18.01 0.28 -14.77
CA ALA A 163 17.83 1.22 -15.89
C ALA A 163 16.83 0.72 -16.96
N SER A 164 16.47 -0.56 -16.95
CA SER A 164 15.46 -1.14 -17.84
C SER A 164 14.07 -1.24 -17.21
N GLY A 165 13.92 -0.82 -15.96
CA GLY A 165 12.68 -0.92 -15.19
C GLY A 165 12.43 -2.29 -14.53
N GLY A 166 13.40 -3.20 -14.60
CA GLY A 166 13.34 -4.48 -13.89
C GLY A 166 13.73 -4.33 -12.42
N LEU A 167 13.22 -5.22 -11.58
CA LEU A 167 13.61 -5.28 -10.18
C LEU A 167 14.84 -6.15 -9.99
N ILE A 168 15.78 -5.68 -9.16
CA ILE A 168 16.99 -6.40 -8.78
C ILE A 168 17.14 -6.42 -7.26
N SER A 169 17.84 -7.43 -6.76
CA SER A 169 18.19 -7.50 -5.34
C SER A 169 19.24 -6.45 -5.00
N PRO A 170 19.13 -5.79 -3.83
CA PRO A 170 20.15 -4.85 -3.37
C PRO A 170 21.47 -5.57 -3.02
N ASP A 171 22.55 -4.80 -2.96
CA ASP A 171 23.81 -5.26 -2.39
C ASP A 171 23.61 -5.63 -0.90
N LYS A 172 24.01 -6.86 -0.51
CA LYS A 172 23.79 -7.39 0.84
C LYS A 172 24.62 -6.68 1.92
N ASP A 173 25.74 -6.08 1.52
CA ASP A 173 26.66 -5.43 2.44
C ASP A 173 26.37 -3.95 2.65
N LYS A 174 25.40 -3.39 1.92
CA LYS A 174 25.05 -1.98 2.02
C LYS A 174 24.21 -1.70 3.28
N VAL A 175 24.46 -0.54 3.87
CA VAL A 175 23.56 0.16 4.79
C VAL A 175 23.06 1.41 4.06
N ASP A 176 21.75 1.61 3.97
CA ASP A 176 21.12 2.77 3.32
C ASP A 176 19.91 3.22 4.15
N LEU A 177 20.07 4.32 4.89
CA LEU A 177 19.11 4.78 5.88
C LEU A 177 18.64 6.20 5.55
N TYR A 178 17.36 6.45 5.75
CA TYR A 178 16.75 7.79 5.68
C TYR A 178 16.36 8.24 7.08
N LEU A 179 17.02 9.26 7.60
CA LEU A 179 16.77 9.80 8.94
C LEU A 179 16.02 11.13 8.84
N PHE A 180 14.80 11.14 9.33
CA PHE A 180 13.92 12.31 9.42
C PHE A 180 14.06 12.95 10.80
N MET A 181 14.42 14.24 10.85
CA MET A 181 14.65 15.04 12.06
C MET A 181 13.68 16.23 12.07
N TYR A 182 12.44 16.03 12.47
CA TYR A 182 11.33 16.97 12.23
C TYR A 182 10.77 17.65 13.49
N LYS A 183 11.22 17.31 14.69
CA LYS A 183 10.65 17.81 15.97
C LYS A 183 9.16 17.48 16.09
N ARG A 184 8.27 18.47 15.94
CA ARG A 184 6.81 18.31 15.88
C ARG A 184 6.20 18.80 14.56
N ASP A 185 7.01 19.06 13.56
CA ASP A 185 6.56 19.52 12.24
C ASP A 185 6.09 18.33 11.38
N PHE A 186 5.01 17.66 11.85
CA PHE A 186 4.47 16.44 11.22
C PHE A 186 4.13 16.62 9.74
N GLY A 187 3.53 17.76 9.36
CA GLY A 187 3.20 18.07 7.98
C GLY A 187 4.43 18.22 7.09
N LEU A 188 5.51 18.83 7.58
CA LEU A 188 6.77 18.96 6.85
C LEU A 188 7.50 17.61 6.72
N CYS A 189 7.45 16.78 7.77
CA CYS A 189 7.97 15.41 7.73
C CYS A 189 7.25 14.59 6.65
N LEU A 190 5.92 14.64 6.62
CA LEU A 190 5.11 13.92 5.63
C LEU A 190 5.39 14.42 4.21
N LYS A 191 5.57 15.73 4.02
CA LYS A 191 5.95 16.31 2.74
C LYS A 191 7.31 15.80 2.26
N ASP A 192 8.33 15.79 3.12
CA ASP A 192 9.65 15.27 2.79
C ASP A 192 9.58 13.76 2.49
N TYR A 193 8.75 13.01 3.24
CA TYR A 193 8.51 11.59 2.99
C TYR A 193 7.88 11.35 1.62
N PHE A 194 6.83 12.07 1.25
CA PHE A 194 6.23 11.94 -0.10
C PHE A 194 7.14 12.44 -1.22
N THR A 195 7.97 13.45 -0.95
CA THR A 195 8.97 13.88 -1.93
C THR A 195 10.00 12.78 -2.20
N LEU A 196 10.40 12.05 -1.15
CA LEU A 196 11.33 10.92 -1.25
C LEU A 196 10.69 9.70 -1.91
N THR A 197 9.50 9.32 -1.44
CA THR A 197 8.88 8.03 -1.79
C THR A 197 7.92 8.10 -2.98
N GLY A 198 7.56 9.29 -3.43
CA GLY A 198 6.51 9.56 -4.40
C GLY A 198 5.19 9.91 -3.71
N TYR A 199 4.48 10.87 -4.29
CA TYR A 199 3.14 11.22 -3.84
C TYR A 199 2.14 10.10 -4.19
N PRO A 200 1.09 9.90 -3.38
CA PRO A 200 0.04 8.94 -3.70
C PRO A 200 -0.69 9.32 -4.98
N GLU A 201 -1.01 8.34 -5.79
CA GLU A 201 -1.77 8.58 -7.01
C GLU A 201 -3.23 8.95 -6.71
N LEU A 202 -3.83 9.76 -7.60
CA LEU A 202 -5.25 10.07 -7.51
C LEU A 202 -6.07 8.83 -7.85
N ILE A 203 -6.75 8.27 -6.87
CA ILE A 203 -7.64 7.11 -7.10
C ILE A 203 -8.83 7.49 -8.01
N PRO A 204 -9.34 6.54 -8.79
CA PRO A 204 -10.51 6.76 -9.63
C PRO A 204 -11.75 7.08 -8.78
N ARG A 205 -12.61 7.96 -9.29
CA ARG A 205 -13.83 8.36 -8.57
C ARG A 205 -14.74 7.18 -8.21
N TYR A 206 -14.81 6.14 -9.02
CA TYR A 206 -15.63 4.97 -8.77
C TYR A 206 -15.21 4.22 -7.49
N ALA A 207 -13.93 4.30 -7.11
CA ALA A 207 -13.41 3.66 -5.91
C ALA A 207 -13.99 4.23 -4.61
N LEU A 208 -14.51 5.46 -4.64
CA LEU A 208 -15.09 6.13 -3.47
C LEU A 208 -16.55 5.75 -3.20
N GLY A 209 -17.20 5.05 -4.13
CA GLY A 209 -18.53 4.49 -3.95
C GLY A 209 -18.54 3.22 -3.08
N ILE A 210 -19.58 2.43 -3.21
CA ILE A 210 -19.77 1.21 -2.44
C ILE A 210 -19.31 0.01 -3.23
N TRP A 211 -18.52 -0.85 -2.59
CA TRP A 211 -17.99 -2.07 -3.17
C TRP A 211 -18.73 -3.28 -2.61
N TRP A 212 -18.90 -4.28 -3.44
CA TRP A 212 -19.39 -5.59 -3.06
C TRP A 212 -18.34 -6.66 -3.27
N ASN A 213 -18.07 -7.43 -2.22
CA ASN A 213 -17.21 -8.60 -2.25
C ASN A 213 -17.68 -9.62 -1.22
N LYS A 214 -18.45 -10.60 -1.63
CA LYS A 214 -18.76 -11.75 -0.78
C LYS A 214 -18.15 -12.99 -1.40
N GLU A 215 -17.39 -13.73 -0.62
CA GLU A 215 -16.81 -14.99 -1.08
C GLU A 215 -17.92 -15.96 -1.46
N ARG A 216 -18.04 -16.20 -2.75
CA ARG A 216 -19.04 -17.08 -3.33
C ARG A 216 -18.62 -17.48 -4.73
N ILE A 217 -19.03 -18.68 -5.16
CA ILE A 217 -18.97 -19.07 -6.55
C ILE A 217 -20.09 -18.33 -7.29
N TYR A 218 -19.73 -17.27 -8.01
CA TYR A 218 -20.65 -16.51 -8.84
C TYR A 218 -20.51 -16.93 -10.30
N SER A 219 -21.64 -17.12 -10.98
CA SER A 219 -21.72 -17.06 -12.43
C SER A 219 -22.00 -15.63 -12.92
N SER A 220 -21.86 -15.40 -14.22
CA SER A 220 -22.27 -14.12 -14.83
C SER A 220 -23.76 -13.81 -14.56
N GLU A 221 -24.62 -14.82 -14.56
CA GLU A 221 -26.05 -14.65 -14.31
C GLU A 221 -26.33 -14.38 -12.81
N ASP A 222 -25.65 -15.06 -11.87
CA ASP A 222 -25.78 -14.77 -10.45
C ASP A 222 -25.42 -13.32 -10.13
N THR A 223 -24.34 -12.81 -10.74
CA THR A 223 -23.94 -11.42 -10.55
C THR A 223 -24.94 -10.43 -11.15
N LYS A 224 -25.51 -10.72 -12.33
CA LYS A 224 -26.59 -9.91 -12.92
C LYS A 224 -27.84 -9.86 -12.01
N LEU A 225 -28.21 -11.00 -11.42
CA LEU A 225 -29.32 -11.07 -10.45
C LEU A 225 -29.03 -10.27 -9.19
N LEU A 226 -27.81 -10.36 -8.67
CA LEU A 226 -27.35 -9.60 -7.51
C LEU A 226 -27.46 -8.10 -7.76
N ILE A 227 -26.97 -7.61 -8.90
CA ILE A 227 -27.04 -6.19 -9.26
C ILE A 227 -28.49 -5.72 -9.43
N LYS A 228 -29.35 -6.54 -10.02
CA LYS A 228 -30.81 -6.24 -10.07
C LYS A 228 -31.41 -6.12 -8.66
N ALA A 229 -30.97 -6.97 -7.69
CA ALA A 229 -31.42 -6.87 -6.31
C ALA A 229 -30.96 -5.58 -5.62
N PHE A 230 -29.70 -5.16 -5.79
CA PHE A 230 -29.21 -3.88 -5.31
C PHE A 230 -30.02 -2.70 -5.86
N ASN A 231 -30.27 -2.69 -7.17
CA ASN A 231 -31.06 -1.63 -7.83
C ASN A 231 -32.50 -1.59 -7.32
N ARG A 232 -33.17 -2.75 -7.18
CA ARG A 232 -34.53 -2.86 -6.64
C ARG A 232 -34.61 -2.30 -5.20
N ASN A 233 -33.58 -2.54 -4.39
CA ASN A 233 -33.51 -2.06 -3.03
C ASN A 233 -32.93 -0.63 -2.92
N LYS A 234 -32.64 0.04 -4.04
CA LYS A 234 -32.12 1.41 -4.12
C LYS A 234 -30.80 1.58 -3.35
N ILE A 235 -29.92 0.59 -3.41
CA ILE A 235 -28.58 0.63 -2.83
C ILE A 235 -27.58 0.75 -3.99
N PRO A 236 -26.86 1.89 -4.10
CA PRO A 236 -25.88 2.09 -5.17
C PRO A 236 -24.64 1.22 -4.95
N ILE A 237 -24.20 0.54 -6.01
CA ILE A 237 -22.93 -0.20 -6.05
C ILE A 237 -22.09 0.37 -7.18
N SER A 238 -20.81 0.61 -6.91
CA SER A 238 -19.85 1.12 -7.89
C SER A 238 -18.78 0.10 -8.28
N VAL A 239 -18.53 -0.90 -7.44
CA VAL A 239 -17.51 -1.94 -7.67
C VAL A 239 -18.05 -3.31 -7.27
N LEU A 240 -17.83 -4.28 -8.16
CA LEU A 240 -18.02 -5.71 -7.91
C LEU A 240 -16.64 -6.37 -7.91
N LEU A 241 -16.20 -6.92 -6.76
CA LEU A 241 -15.01 -7.75 -6.68
C LEU A 241 -15.41 -9.23 -6.70
N LEU A 242 -14.83 -9.98 -7.61
CA LEU A 242 -14.93 -11.43 -7.65
C LEU A 242 -13.80 -12.03 -6.83
N SER A 243 -14.16 -12.94 -5.92
CA SER A 243 -13.20 -13.75 -5.16
C SER A 243 -12.51 -14.77 -6.07
N GLU A 244 -11.57 -15.55 -5.56
CA GLU A 244 -10.74 -16.51 -6.30
C GLU A 244 -11.50 -17.52 -7.20
N PHE A 245 -12.82 -17.64 -7.07
CA PHE A 245 -13.63 -18.60 -7.88
C PHE A 245 -13.92 -18.14 -9.30
N TRP A 246 -13.53 -16.94 -9.70
CA TRP A 246 -13.72 -16.44 -11.07
C TRP A 246 -12.84 -17.16 -12.10
N HIS A 247 -11.66 -17.67 -11.67
CA HIS A 247 -10.71 -18.31 -12.56
C HIS A 247 -10.87 -19.84 -12.62
N ILE A 248 -10.14 -20.48 -13.53
CA ILE A 248 -10.13 -21.93 -13.71
C ILE A 248 -9.72 -22.61 -12.39
N LYS A 249 -10.58 -23.50 -11.90
CA LYS A 249 -10.40 -24.31 -10.70
C LYS A 249 -10.48 -25.79 -11.05
N ASP A 250 -9.96 -26.64 -10.17
CA ASP A 250 -10.21 -28.08 -10.27
C ASP A 250 -11.70 -28.36 -10.05
N LYS A 251 -12.32 -29.13 -10.97
CA LYS A 251 -13.77 -29.40 -10.91
C LYS A 251 -14.17 -30.32 -9.75
N THR A 252 -13.22 -31.08 -9.21
CA THR A 252 -13.46 -32.01 -8.09
C THR A 252 -13.19 -31.36 -6.74
N ASN A 253 -12.29 -30.34 -6.72
CA ASN A 253 -11.94 -29.61 -5.52
C ASN A 253 -11.67 -28.13 -5.81
N TYR A 254 -12.68 -27.29 -5.65
CA TYR A 254 -12.57 -25.84 -5.84
C TYR A 254 -11.58 -25.14 -4.92
N ASN A 255 -11.10 -25.78 -3.86
CA ASN A 255 -10.06 -25.25 -2.98
C ASN A 255 -8.63 -25.53 -3.48
N LEU A 256 -8.46 -26.42 -4.47
CA LEU A 256 -7.22 -26.53 -5.19
C LEU A 256 -7.04 -25.32 -6.12
N TYR A 257 -5.80 -24.90 -6.25
CA TYR A 257 -5.40 -23.78 -7.12
C TYR A 257 -5.95 -22.41 -6.64
N LYS A 258 -5.18 -21.76 -5.79
CA LYS A 258 -5.41 -20.37 -5.39
C LYS A 258 -5.04 -19.39 -6.49
N THR A 259 -4.05 -19.76 -7.31
CA THR A 259 -3.57 -18.96 -8.43
C THR A 259 -4.39 -19.24 -9.70
N GLY A 260 -4.73 -18.19 -10.45
CA GLY A 260 -5.36 -18.29 -11.75
C GLY A 260 -5.46 -16.96 -12.48
N PHE A 261 -5.33 -17.02 -13.80
CA PHE A 261 -5.31 -15.84 -14.68
C PHE A 261 -6.30 -15.96 -15.86
N SER A 262 -7.03 -17.06 -15.95
CA SER A 262 -8.01 -17.31 -17.01
C SER A 262 -9.40 -17.47 -16.43
N PHE A 263 -10.39 -16.84 -17.05
CA PHE A 263 -11.78 -16.97 -16.61
C PHE A 263 -12.29 -18.42 -16.69
N ASN A 264 -12.99 -18.86 -15.68
CA ASN A 264 -13.75 -20.10 -15.72
C ASN A 264 -14.94 -19.93 -16.67
N LYS A 265 -14.85 -20.56 -17.85
CA LYS A 265 -15.86 -20.44 -18.92
C LYS A 265 -17.20 -21.08 -18.58
N ASP A 266 -17.24 -22.02 -17.64
CA ASP A 266 -18.49 -22.58 -17.12
C ASP A 266 -19.29 -21.52 -16.32
N LEU A 267 -18.60 -20.60 -15.64
CA LEU A 267 -19.20 -19.51 -14.86
C LEU A 267 -19.35 -18.22 -15.67
N PHE A 268 -18.37 -17.91 -16.50
CA PHE A 268 -18.29 -16.70 -17.32
C PHE A 268 -18.04 -17.09 -18.78
N PRO A 269 -19.05 -17.57 -19.52
CA PRO A 269 -18.90 -18.01 -20.91
C PRO A 269 -18.36 -16.91 -21.85
N ASN A 270 -18.76 -15.67 -21.60
CA ASN A 270 -18.31 -14.49 -22.33
C ASN A 270 -17.88 -13.37 -21.34
N PRO A 271 -16.61 -13.34 -20.90
CA PRO A 271 -16.13 -12.35 -19.95
C PRO A 271 -16.26 -10.90 -20.42
N SER A 272 -16.06 -10.64 -21.72
CA SER A 272 -16.18 -9.29 -22.29
C SER A 272 -17.64 -8.77 -22.23
N GLU A 273 -18.61 -9.62 -22.56
CA GLU A 273 -20.03 -9.26 -22.41
C GLU A 273 -20.38 -9.00 -20.95
N PHE A 274 -19.87 -9.81 -20.04
CA PHE A 274 -20.08 -9.66 -18.61
C PHE A 274 -19.56 -8.30 -18.10
N THR A 275 -18.32 -7.93 -18.41
CA THR A 275 -17.73 -6.65 -17.99
C THR A 275 -18.45 -5.46 -18.64
N THR A 276 -18.79 -5.56 -19.93
CA THR A 276 -19.61 -4.55 -20.64
C THR A 276 -20.95 -4.33 -19.96
N TYR A 277 -21.66 -5.41 -19.61
CA TYR A 277 -22.93 -5.33 -18.88
C TYR A 277 -22.81 -4.59 -17.55
N MET A 278 -21.70 -4.79 -16.81
CA MET A 278 -21.43 -4.09 -15.55
C MET A 278 -21.09 -2.62 -15.80
N HIS A 279 -20.23 -2.32 -16.78
CA HIS A 279 -19.82 -0.97 -17.12
C HIS A 279 -21.01 -0.09 -17.58
N GLU A 280 -21.93 -0.62 -18.38
CA GLU A 280 -23.16 0.08 -18.77
C GLU A 280 -24.03 0.50 -17.58
N ARG A 281 -23.84 -0.16 -16.42
CA ARG A 281 -24.53 0.15 -15.16
C ARG A 281 -23.69 0.96 -14.18
N GLY A 282 -22.54 1.45 -14.63
CA GLY A 282 -21.61 2.24 -13.83
C GLY A 282 -20.83 1.41 -12.79
N ILE A 283 -20.80 0.08 -12.95
CA ILE A 283 -20.15 -0.84 -12.01
C ILE A 283 -18.81 -1.28 -12.59
N ARG A 284 -17.75 -1.15 -11.83
CA ARG A 284 -16.41 -1.62 -12.17
C ARG A 284 -16.18 -3.03 -11.64
N VAL A 285 -15.40 -3.80 -12.40
CA VAL A 285 -15.17 -5.22 -12.10
C VAL A 285 -13.74 -5.42 -11.60
N GLY A 286 -13.61 -6.06 -10.44
CA GLY A 286 -12.33 -6.44 -9.89
C GLY A 286 -12.19 -7.95 -9.72
N LEU A 287 -10.96 -8.45 -9.82
CA LEU A 287 -10.62 -9.85 -9.69
C LEU A 287 -9.59 -10.06 -8.58
N ASN A 288 -9.82 -11.07 -7.74
CA ASN A 288 -8.80 -11.56 -6.81
C ASN A 288 -7.70 -12.30 -7.57
N ILE A 289 -6.45 -11.95 -7.32
CA ILE A 289 -5.26 -12.54 -7.93
C ILE A 289 -4.26 -12.93 -6.83
N ASP A 290 -3.88 -14.19 -6.78
CA ASP A 290 -2.74 -14.67 -6.00
C ASP A 290 -1.72 -15.35 -6.94
N PRO A 291 -0.57 -14.74 -7.26
CA PRO A 291 0.41 -15.32 -8.16
C PRO A 291 1.30 -16.40 -7.52
N SER A 292 1.08 -16.74 -6.26
CA SER A 292 2.03 -17.51 -5.44
C SER A 292 2.33 -18.94 -5.92
N GLU A 293 1.44 -19.54 -6.70
CA GLU A 293 1.62 -20.90 -7.26
C GLU A 293 2.24 -20.88 -8.67
N GLY A 294 2.47 -19.68 -9.24
CA GLY A 294 3.02 -19.53 -10.58
C GLY A 294 1.99 -19.69 -11.70
N VAL A 295 2.43 -19.96 -12.93
CA VAL A 295 1.56 -20.09 -14.11
C VAL A 295 1.43 -21.56 -14.48
N ARG A 296 0.20 -22.08 -14.36
CA ARG A 296 -0.11 -23.49 -14.61
C ARG A 296 -0.42 -23.74 -16.08
N LYS A 297 -0.22 -24.99 -16.52
CA LYS A 297 -0.48 -25.42 -17.90
C LYS A 297 -1.93 -25.26 -18.36
N GLU A 298 -2.87 -25.22 -17.42
CA GLU A 298 -4.30 -25.04 -17.70
C GLU A 298 -4.67 -23.60 -18.07
N GLU A 299 -3.78 -22.63 -17.84
CA GLU A 299 -4.04 -21.22 -18.18
C GLU A 299 -4.08 -21.00 -19.69
N ASP A 300 -5.05 -20.24 -20.17
CA ASP A 300 -5.27 -19.96 -21.61
C ASP A 300 -4.01 -19.43 -22.32
N ARG A 301 -3.12 -18.78 -21.58
CA ARG A 301 -1.90 -18.13 -22.10
C ARG A 301 -0.59 -18.81 -21.69
N TYR A 302 -0.67 -19.94 -21.00
CA TYR A 302 0.52 -20.68 -20.54
C TYR A 302 1.54 -20.94 -21.66
N LYS A 303 1.07 -21.42 -22.81
CA LYS A 303 1.93 -21.81 -23.94
C LYS A 303 2.79 -20.66 -24.47
N PHE A 304 2.25 -19.43 -24.51
CA PHE A 304 3.01 -18.26 -24.95
C PHE A 304 4.18 -17.94 -24.02
N ILE A 305 4.01 -18.17 -22.71
CA ILE A 305 5.04 -17.89 -21.71
C ILE A 305 6.07 -19.03 -21.66
N SER A 306 5.60 -20.30 -21.67
CA SER A 306 6.48 -21.46 -21.61
C SER A 306 7.41 -21.57 -22.83
N ASP A 307 6.91 -21.27 -24.03
CA ASP A 307 7.72 -21.28 -25.25
C ASP A 307 8.80 -20.21 -25.26
N GLU A 308 8.46 -18.97 -24.86
CA GLU A 308 9.42 -17.85 -24.78
C GLU A 308 10.50 -18.05 -23.69
N LEU A 309 10.14 -18.73 -22.59
CA LEU A 309 11.07 -19.05 -21.50
C LEU A 309 11.80 -20.39 -21.69
N LEU A 310 11.51 -21.10 -22.77
CA LEU A 310 12.05 -22.45 -23.06
C LEU A 310 11.79 -23.46 -21.93
N ILE A 311 10.63 -23.36 -21.29
CA ILE A 311 10.22 -24.28 -20.22
C ILE A 311 9.52 -25.49 -20.84
N THR A 312 9.83 -26.68 -20.32
CA THR A 312 9.20 -27.93 -20.74
C THR A 312 7.68 -27.87 -20.60
N ASP A 313 6.96 -28.25 -21.65
CA ASP A 313 5.51 -28.23 -21.67
C ASP A 313 4.91 -29.04 -20.52
N GLY A 314 3.87 -28.49 -19.90
CA GLY A 314 3.18 -29.09 -18.76
C GLY A 314 3.82 -28.82 -17.38
N VAL A 315 4.99 -28.19 -17.32
CA VAL A 315 5.63 -27.77 -16.05
C VAL A 315 5.09 -26.43 -15.61
N THR A 316 4.64 -26.31 -14.36
CA THR A 316 4.22 -25.01 -13.78
C THR A 316 5.39 -24.03 -13.80
N ILE A 317 5.18 -22.84 -14.36
CA ILE A 317 6.18 -21.78 -14.42
C ILE A 317 6.19 -21.07 -13.07
N PRO A 318 7.31 -21.11 -12.29
CA PRO A 318 7.34 -20.48 -10.98
C PRO A 318 7.25 -18.96 -11.09
N PHE A 319 6.52 -18.33 -10.18
CA PHE A 319 6.46 -16.88 -10.08
C PHE A 319 7.81 -16.33 -9.57
N ASN A 320 8.39 -15.40 -10.32
CA ASN A 320 9.65 -14.74 -9.92
C ASN A 320 9.65 -13.27 -10.30
N VAL A 321 9.45 -12.41 -9.30
CA VAL A 321 9.39 -10.96 -9.45
C VAL A 321 10.73 -10.33 -9.87
N LEU A 322 11.84 -11.01 -9.66
CA LEU A 322 13.19 -10.56 -10.04
C LEU A 322 13.60 -10.97 -11.47
N ASP A 323 12.87 -11.88 -12.07
CA ASP A 323 13.11 -12.24 -13.48
C ASP A 323 12.32 -11.32 -14.40
N LYS A 324 13.01 -10.31 -14.95
CA LYS A 324 12.37 -9.32 -15.82
C LYS A 324 11.84 -9.90 -17.14
N ASN A 325 12.41 -11.00 -17.65
CA ASN A 325 11.88 -11.66 -18.83
C ASN A 325 10.54 -12.32 -18.49
N PHE A 326 10.49 -13.05 -17.37
CA PHE A 326 9.24 -13.59 -16.85
C PHE A 326 8.21 -12.49 -16.60
N MET A 327 8.57 -11.41 -15.89
CA MET A 327 7.64 -10.33 -15.56
C MET A 327 7.12 -9.58 -16.80
N SER A 328 7.95 -9.41 -17.81
CA SER A 328 7.50 -8.85 -19.10
C SER A 328 6.43 -9.73 -19.77
N LEU A 329 6.63 -11.04 -19.77
CA LEU A 329 5.66 -12.01 -20.31
C LEU A 329 4.42 -12.12 -19.43
N TYR A 330 4.60 -12.08 -18.10
CA TYR A 330 3.52 -12.10 -17.12
C TYR A 330 2.55 -10.93 -17.36
N VAL A 331 3.07 -9.71 -17.45
CA VAL A 331 2.26 -8.52 -17.72
C VAL A 331 1.56 -8.66 -19.07
N LYS A 332 2.31 -8.93 -20.15
CA LYS A 332 1.82 -8.99 -21.52
C LYS A 332 0.77 -10.09 -21.75
N HIS A 333 0.95 -11.26 -21.15
CA HIS A 333 0.11 -12.43 -21.45
C HIS A 333 -0.92 -12.76 -20.37
N LEU A 334 -0.77 -12.26 -19.15
CA LEU A 334 -1.72 -12.55 -18.07
C LEU A 334 -2.51 -11.30 -17.62
N ILE A 335 -1.87 -10.13 -17.51
CA ILE A 335 -2.53 -8.94 -17.01
C ILE A 335 -3.21 -8.15 -18.14
N ASP A 336 -2.50 -7.85 -19.23
CA ASP A 336 -3.03 -7.11 -20.37
C ASP A 336 -4.30 -7.73 -21.00
N PRO A 337 -4.41 -9.06 -21.16
CA PRO A 337 -5.64 -9.66 -21.62
C PRO A 337 -6.83 -9.42 -20.69
N LEU A 338 -6.63 -9.43 -19.36
CA LEU A 338 -7.69 -9.15 -18.40
C LEU A 338 -8.12 -7.68 -18.47
N LEU A 339 -7.18 -6.74 -18.56
CA LEU A 339 -7.48 -5.33 -18.82
C LEU A 339 -8.27 -5.13 -20.11
N SER A 340 -7.88 -5.83 -21.18
CA SER A 340 -8.56 -5.77 -22.48
C SER A 340 -9.98 -6.33 -22.43
N LEU A 341 -10.25 -7.26 -21.53
CA LEU A 341 -11.60 -7.77 -21.25
C LEU A 341 -12.45 -6.81 -20.39
N GLY A 342 -11.90 -5.68 -19.94
CA GLY A 342 -12.61 -4.68 -19.13
C GLY A 342 -12.50 -4.90 -17.62
N VAL A 343 -11.48 -5.61 -17.15
CA VAL A 343 -11.17 -5.66 -15.71
C VAL A 343 -10.59 -4.33 -15.27
N ASP A 344 -11.09 -3.78 -14.16
CA ASP A 344 -10.74 -2.46 -13.67
C ASP A 344 -9.87 -2.50 -12.41
N ILE A 345 -9.95 -3.58 -11.62
CA ILE A 345 -9.30 -3.68 -10.32
C ILE A 345 -8.66 -5.06 -10.18
N PHE A 346 -7.44 -5.08 -9.67
CA PHE A 346 -6.77 -6.32 -9.29
C PHE A 346 -6.61 -6.35 -7.77
N TRP A 347 -7.25 -7.32 -7.13
CA TRP A 347 -7.07 -7.59 -5.70
C TRP A 347 -5.92 -8.57 -5.52
N ILE A 348 -4.75 -8.03 -5.17
CA ILE A 348 -3.53 -8.81 -4.97
C ILE A 348 -3.54 -9.39 -3.56
N ASP A 349 -3.79 -10.68 -3.43
CA ASP A 349 -3.84 -11.40 -2.13
C ASP A 349 -2.59 -12.27 -1.91
N TYR A 350 -1.41 -11.71 -2.12
CA TYR A 350 -0.13 -12.36 -1.89
C TYR A 350 0.34 -12.17 -0.45
N LYS A 351 0.73 -13.26 0.26
CA LYS A 351 1.06 -13.23 1.71
C LYS A 351 2.44 -13.79 2.06
N LYS A 352 3.18 -14.39 1.11
CA LYS A 352 4.39 -15.16 1.42
C LYS A 352 5.58 -14.26 1.79
N ASP A 353 5.77 -13.15 1.09
CA ASP A 353 6.89 -12.24 1.28
C ASP A 353 6.46 -10.81 0.93
N LEU A 354 6.62 -9.88 1.86
CA LEU A 354 6.17 -8.49 1.70
C LEU A 354 7.07 -7.67 0.75
N ASN A 355 8.34 -8.03 0.56
CA ASN A 355 9.20 -7.40 -0.44
C ASN A 355 8.78 -7.84 -1.85
N VAL A 356 8.47 -9.13 -2.02
CA VAL A 356 7.91 -9.65 -3.27
C VAL A 356 6.57 -9.00 -3.57
N LEU A 357 5.68 -8.85 -2.56
CA LEU A 357 4.42 -8.13 -2.70
C LEU A 357 4.64 -6.70 -3.21
N ASN A 358 5.58 -5.97 -2.63
CA ASN A 358 5.91 -4.61 -3.05
C ASN A 358 6.41 -4.57 -4.52
N GLY A 359 7.13 -5.60 -4.95
CA GLY A 359 7.53 -5.78 -6.34
C GLY A 359 6.35 -6.10 -7.27
N ILE A 360 5.40 -6.94 -6.85
CA ILE A 360 4.16 -7.20 -7.59
C ILE A 360 3.39 -5.89 -7.79
N ASP A 361 3.16 -5.15 -6.71
CA ASP A 361 2.46 -3.87 -6.72
C ASP A 361 3.14 -2.87 -7.67
N TYR A 362 4.48 -2.82 -7.69
CA TYR A 362 5.26 -2.01 -8.63
C TYR A 362 4.95 -2.36 -10.08
N TYR A 363 5.01 -3.66 -10.47
CA TYR A 363 4.77 -4.06 -11.85
C TYR A 363 3.34 -3.74 -12.30
N TYR A 364 2.34 -4.03 -11.48
CA TYR A 364 0.95 -3.72 -11.80
C TYR A 364 0.71 -2.22 -11.96
N ASN A 365 1.18 -1.39 -11.01
CA ASN A 365 0.99 0.06 -11.11
C ASN A 365 1.72 0.66 -12.32
N LYS A 366 2.95 0.22 -12.60
CA LYS A 366 3.67 0.69 -13.79
C LYS A 366 2.96 0.31 -15.08
N ASP A 367 2.45 -0.91 -15.16
CA ASP A 367 1.70 -1.35 -16.33
C ASP A 367 0.43 -0.51 -16.53
N PHE A 368 -0.28 -0.18 -15.47
CA PHE A 368 -1.51 0.62 -15.53
C PHE A 368 -1.29 2.04 -16.07
N THR A 369 -0.09 2.58 -16.01
CA THR A 369 0.22 3.93 -16.54
C THR A 369 0.00 4.04 -18.05
N LYS A 370 -0.01 2.93 -18.78
CA LYS A 370 -0.32 2.89 -20.22
C LYS A 370 -1.81 3.02 -20.55
N VAL A 371 -2.71 2.83 -19.56
CA VAL A 371 -4.16 2.83 -19.76
C VAL A 371 -4.70 4.26 -19.64
N ILE A 372 -5.05 4.88 -20.76
CA ILE A 372 -5.39 6.32 -20.82
C ILE A 372 -6.82 6.60 -20.33
N ASN A 373 -7.80 5.81 -20.75
CA ASN A 373 -9.22 6.13 -20.57
C ASN A 373 -9.86 5.50 -19.33
N ASN A 374 -9.29 4.43 -18.81
CA ASN A 374 -9.70 3.77 -17.61
C ASN A 374 -8.49 3.79 -16.66
N ARG A 375 -8.69 4.20 -15.42
CA ARG A 375 -7.65 4.16 -14.41
C ARG A 375 -7.79 2.88 -13.61
N PRO A 376 -7.16 1.76 -14.04
CA PRO A 376 -7.14 0.55 -13.25
C PRO A 376 -6.50 0.83 -11.90
N LEU A 377 -6.85 0.00 -10.92
CA LEU A 377 -6.28 0.17 -9.61
C LEU A 377 -6.02 -1.20 -8.96
N ILE A 378 -5.13 -1.23 -7.99
CA ILE A 378 -4.95 -2.40 -7.14
C ILE A 378 -5.61 -2.20 -5.78
N LEU A 379 -6.14 -3.31 -5.27
CA LEU A 379 -6.43 -3.53 -3.87
C LEU A 379 -5.39 -4.54 -3.39
N THR A 380 -4.51 -4.15 -2.49
CA THR A 380 -3.38 -4.99 -2.08
C THR A 380 -3.26 -5.06 -0.57
N ARG A 381 -2.49 -6.01 -0.04
CA ARG A 381 -2.10 -6.00 1.36
C ARG A 381 -1.07 -4.90 1.62
N SER A 382 -0.92 -4.48 2.87
CA SER A 382 0.06 -3.45 3.19
C SER A 382 1.49 -4.00 3.02
N PRO A 383 2.28 -3.50 2.06
CA PRO A 383 3.69 -3.82 1.99
C PRO A 383 4.45 -3.17 3.15
N LEU A 384 5.70 -3.59 3.36
CA LEU A 384 6.54 -3.08 4.47
C LEU A 384 6.80 -1.59 4.36
N VAL A 385 7.07 -1.10 3.14
CA VAL A 385 7.56 0.25 2.89
C VAL A 385 6.71 0.98 1.86
N ALA A 386 6.60 2.30 2.00
CA ALA A 386 5.87 3.19 1.12
C ALA A 386 4.46 2.68 0.70
N PRO A 387 3.65 2.17 1.62
CA PRO A 387 2.38 1.52 1.29
C PRO A 387 1.37 2.44 0.60
N HIS A 388 1.51 3.75 0.73
CA HIS A 388 0.65 4.77 0.10
C HIS A 388 0.79 4.86 -1.42
N LYS A 389 1.87 4.30 -2.01
CA LYS A 389 2.17 4.42 -3.45
C LYS A 389 1.24 3.59 -4.33
N TRP A 390 0.74 2.47 -3.83
CA TRP A 390 0.25 1.37 -4.65
C TRP A 390 -1.28 1.23 -4.70
N GLY A 391 -2.03 2.26 -4.39
CA GLY A 391 -3.48 2.23 -4.51
C GLY A 391 -4.20 2.03 -3.18
N ILE A 392 -5.13 1.07 -3.10
CA ILE A 392 -5.96 0.81 -1.92
C ILE A 392 -5.40 -0.38 -1.15
N LEU A 393 -5.29 -0.22 0.17
CA LEU A 393 -4.82 -1.29 1.05
C LEU A 393 -5.99 -2.07 1.66
N TYR A 394 -5.85 -3.38 1.69
CA TYR A 394 -6.75 -4.30 2.36
C TYR A 394 -6.24 -4.61 3.77
N SER A 395 -7.07 -4.36 4.78
CA SER A 395 -6.66 -4.50 6.17
C SER A 395 -6.57 -5.95 6.68
N GLY A 396 -7.27 -6.89 6.06
CA GLY A 396 -7.28 -8.30 6.46
C GLY A 396 -8.67 -8.82 6.81
N GLN A 397 -8.77 -10.15 7.01
CA GLN A 397 -10.00 -10.88 7.33
C GLN A 397 -10.26 -10.85 8.83
N THR A 398 -11.15 -9.95 9.26
CA THR A 398 -11.45 -9.75 10.68
C THR A 398 -12.67 -10.54 11.13
N PRO A 399 -12.77 -10.92 12.42
CA PRO A 399 -13.99 -11.52 12.97
C PRO A 399 -15.17 -10.54 12.99
N VAL A 400 -16.39 -11.11 12.97
CA VAL A 400 -17.64 -10.37 13.19
C VAL A 400 -17.75 -10.06 14.67
N SER A 401 -17.21 -8.93 15.12
CA SER A 401 -17.14 -8.59 16.54
C SER A 401 -17.15 -7.09 16.82
N TRP A 402 -17.66 -6.73 17.99
CA TRP A 402 -17.58 -5.38 18.52
C TRP A 402 -16.15 -4.94 18.82
N ASN A 403 -15.27 -5.87 19.21
CA ASN A 403 -13.87 -5.56 19.48
C ASN A 403 -13.16 -5.08 18.21
N THR A 404 -13.42 -5.75 17.09
CA THR A 404 -12.91 -5.30 15.79
C THR A 404 -13.41 -3.91 15.45
N LEU A 405 -14.73 -3.69 15.46
CA LEU A 405 -15.30 -2.38 15.11
C LEU A 405 -14.78 -1.26 16.01
N LYS A 406 -14.65 -1.49 17.32
CA LYS A 406 -14.12 -0.51 18.28
C LYS A 406 -12.69 -0.08 17.95
N PHE A 407 -11.90 -0.96 17.37
CA PHE A 407 -10.50 -0.69 17.03
C PHE A 407 -10.32 0.07 15.70
N LEU A 408 -11.23 -0.11 14.73
CA LEU A 408 -11.06 0.42 13.38
C LEU A 408 -10.93 1.95 13.27
N PRO A 409 -11.63 2.80 14.07
CA PRO A 409 -11.39 4.24 14.05
C PRO A 409 -9.94 4.61 14.41
N PHE A 410 -9.41 4.00 15.45
CA PHE A 410 -8.02 4.17 15.85
C PHE A 410 -7.05 3.68 14.77
N TYR A 411 -7.33 2.53 14.16
CA TYR A 411 -6.51 2.00 13.08
C TYR A 411 -6.46 2.93 11.86
N ASN A 412 -7.61 3.48 11.43
CA ASN A 412 -7.68 4.46 10.36
C ASN A 412 -6.84 5.72 10.67
N SER A 413 -6.93 6.21 11.90
CA SER A 413 -6.14 7.35 12.37
C SER A 413 -4.64 7.06 12.31
N LEU A 414 -4.19 5.91 12.82
CA LEU A 414 -2.77 5.53 12.79
C LEU A 414 -2.20 5.34 11.40
N ALA A 415 -3.00 4.94 10.42
CA ALA A 415 -2.53 4.70 9.05
C ALA A 415 -1.90 5.96 8.43
N ALA A 416 -2.38 7.15 8.80
CA ALA A 416 -1.81 8.42 8.37
C ALA A 416 -0.32 8.56 8.77
N ASN A 417 0.11 7.93 9.86
CA ASN A 417 1.52 7.91 10.30
C ASN A 417 2.45 7.09 9.37
N LYS A 418 1.91 6.40 8.38
CA LYS A 418 2.63 5.79 7.25
C LYS A 418 2.35 6.50 5.93
N GLY A 419 1.69 7.66 5.99
CA GLY A 419 1.22 8.36 4.80
C GLY A 419 0.01 7.71 4.13
N VAL A 420 -0.64 6.72 4.73
CA VAL A 420 -1.76 5.97 4.13
C VAL A 420 -3.11 6.55 4.55
N THR A 421 -4.02 6.67 3.58
CA THR A 421 -5.42 6.97 3.85
C THR A 421 -6.39 5.95 3.26
N TRP A 422 -6.05 5.30 2.14
CA TRP A 422 -6.97 4.40 1.42
C TRP A 422 -6.93 2.98 1.99
N TRP A 423 -7.60 2.80 3.15
CA TRP A 423 -7.84 1.49 3.74
C TRP A 423 -9.22 0.96 3.41
N SER A 424 -9.28 -0.34 3.08
CA SER A 424 -10.50 -1.11 2.87
C SER A 424 -10.64 -2.16 3.96
N HIS A 425 -11.63 -2.00 4.82
CA HIS A 425 -12.03 -2.98 5.84
C HIS A 425 -13.19 -3.84 5.33
N ASP A 426 -13.39 -5.01 5.96
CA ASP A 426 -14.55 -5.86 5.73
C ASP A 426 -15.74 -5.33 6.53
N VAL A 427 -16.67 -4.65 5.86
CA VAL A 427 -17.87 -4.08 6.50
C VAL A 427 -18.79 -5.20 7.02
N GLY A 428 -18.95 -5.23 8.32
CA GLY A 428 -19.67 -6.27 9.04
C GLY A 428 -18.77 -7.37 9.63
N GLY A 429 -17.45 -7.33 9.37
CA GLY A 429 -16.51 -8.40 9.66
C GLY A 429 -16.54 -9.49 8.58
N TYR A 430 -15.47 -10.29 8.45
CA TYR A 430 -15.32 -11.26 7.38
C TYR A 430 -15.84 -12.65 7.76
N LYS A 431 -15.36 -13.21 8.86
CA LYS A 431 -15.66 -14.59 9.30
C LYS A 431 -15.69 -14.71 10.83
N GLY A 432 -16.19 -15.85 11.32
CA GLY A 432 -16.29 -16.10 12.77
C GLY A 432 -17.20 -15.10 13.49
N GLY A 433 -17.19 -15.13 14.81
CA GLY A 433 -17.99 -14.23 15.64
C GLY A 433 -19.50 -14.44 15.56
N ILE A 434 -20.27 -13.42 15.91
CA ILE A 434 -21.73 -13.49 16.00
C ILE A 434 -22.36 -12.37 15.19
N GLU A 435 -23.23 -12.74 14.24
CA GLU A 435 -24.04 -11.78 13.48
C GLU A 435 -25.04 -11.09 14.41
N ASP A 436 -25.01 -9.78 14.42
CA ASP A 436 -25.86 -8.91 15.22
C ASP A 436 -26.31 -7.70 14.40
N SER A 437 -27.58 -7.35 14.46
CA SER A 437 -28.16 -6.28 13.64
C SER A 437 -27.63 -4.90 14.01
N GLU A 438 -27.39 -4.64 15.29
CA GLU A 438 -26.83 -3.36 15.74
C GLU A 438 -25.35 -3.26 15.33
N LEU A 439 -24.55 -4.31 15.52
CA LEU A 439 -23.18 -4.37 15.05
C LEU A 439 -23.10 -4.09 13.56
N TYR A 440 -23.95 -4.73 12.75
CA TYR A 440 -24.00 -4.50 11.31
C TYR A 440 -24.30 -3.04 10.97
N ILE A 441 -25.31 -2.43 11.61
CA ILE A 441 -25.64 -1.01 11.43
C ILE A 441 -24.44 -0.13 11.77
N ARG A 442 -23.76 -0.37 12.89
CA ARG A 442 -22.60 0.43 13.32
C ARG A 442 -21.43 0.30 12.36
N TYR A 443 -21.18 -0.89 11.81
CA TYR A 443 -20.19 -1.06 10.74
C TYR A 443 -20.53 -0.26 9.49
N VAL A 444 -21.79 -0.27 9.06
CA VAL A 444 -22.25 0.52 7.91
C VAL A 444 -22.08 2.02 8.15
N GLN A 445 -22.44 2.50 9.35
CA GLN A 445 -22.26 3.90 9.76
C GLN A 445 -20.78 4.30 9.78
N PHE A 446 -19.92 3.52 10.41
CA PHE A 446 -18.47 3.73 10.41
C PHE A 446 -17.92 3.77 8.99
N SER A 447 -18.33 2.83 8.13
CA SER A 447 -17.81 2.70 6.77
C SER A 447 -18.23 3.83 5.86
N CYS A 448 -19.36 4.49 6.14
CA CYS A 448 -19.78 5.72 5.44
C CYS A 448 -18.73 6.83 5.58
N PHE A 449 -18.06 6.91 6.74
CA PHE A 449 -17.00 7.88 7.06
C PHE A 449 -15.61 7.25 7.12
N SER A 450 -15.44 6.08 6.50
CA SER A 450 -14.16 5.40 6.30
C SER A 450 -13.65 5.62 4.86
N PRO A 451 -12.37 5.48 4.57
CA PRO A 451 -11.84 5.76 3.23
C PRO A 451 -12.52 4.94 2.13
N ILE A 452 -12.61 3.63 2.30
CA ILE A 452 -13.26 2.71 1.34
C ILE A 452 -14.42 2.00 2.02
N PHE A 453 -15.56 1.93 1.35
CA PHE A 453 -16.75 1.25 1.82
C PHE A 453 -16.95 -0.05 1.04
N ARG A 454 -16.54 -1.19 1.61
CA ARG A 454 -16.62 -2.48 0.96
C ARG A 454 -17.35 -3.50 1.82
N PHE A 455 -18.55 -3.90 1.40
CA PHE A 455 -19.21 -5.07 1.94
C PHE A 455 -18.42 -6.33 1.62
N SER A 456 -18.06 -7.11 2.62
CA SER A 456 -17.27 -8.31 2.46
C SER A 456 -17.61 -9.36 3.52
N ALA A 457 -17.59 -10.62 3.13
CA ALA A 457 -17.70 -11.74 4.05
C ALA A 457 -17.23 -13.04 3.43
N GLU A 458 -16.89 -13.99 4.28
CA GLU A 458 -16.70 -15.39 3.95
C GLU A 458 -17.98 -16.00 3.34
N ARG A 459 -17.81 -17.10 2.64
CA ARG A 459 -18.91 -17.87 2.04
C ARG A 459 -19.90 -18.36 3.09
N GLY A 460 -21.17 -18.27 2.76
CA GLY A 460 -22.25 -18.84 3.55
C GLY A 460 -23.42 -17.88 3.75
N VAL A 461 -24.58 -18.44 4.07
CA VAL A 461 -25.83 -17.69 4.30
C VAL A 461 -25.85 -17.00 5.66
N TYR A 462 -25.02 -17.44 6.59
CA TYR A 462 -24.93 -16.88 7.93
C TYR A 462 -24.49 -15.42 7.90
N TYR A 463 -23.48 -15.09 7.09
CA TYR A 463 -22.93 -13.73 6.99
C TYR A 463 -23.80 -12.86 6.08
N LYS A 464 -24.74 -12.14 6.67
CA LYS A 464 -25.70 -11.26 5.97
C LYS A 464 -25.06 -9.92 5.64
N ARG A 465 -24.47 -9.79 4.45
CA ARG A 465 -23.91 -8.51 3.98
C ARG A 465 -24.87 -7.75 3.08
N GLU A 466 -25.82 -8.46 2.49
CA GLU A 466 -26.93 -7.89 1.74
C GLU A 466 -27.88 -7.16 2.70
N PRO A 467 -28.05 -5.80 2.65
CA PRO A 467 -28.86 -5.07 3.63
C PRO A 467 -30.32 -5.53 3.72
N TRP A 468 -30.89 -6.02 2.62
CA TRP A 468 -32.28 -6.53 2.57
C TRP A 468 -32.48 -7.92 3.17
N MET A 469 -31.41 -8.56 3.63
CA MET A 469 -31.50 -9.84 4.37
C MET A 469 -31.71 -9.64 5.88
N TRP A 470 -31.72 -8.40 6.33
CA TRP A 470 -32.00 -8.02 7.71
C TRP A 470 -33.45 -7.58 7.89
N ASP A 471 -33.84 -7.32 9.13
CA ASP A 471 -35.15 -6.71 9.45
C ASP A 471 -35.28 -5.32 8.81
N ILE A 472 -36.53 -4.84 8.73
CA ILE A 472 -36.87 -3.58 8.03
C ILE A 472 -36.17 -2.37 8.63
N LYS A 473 -35.94 -2.32 9.95
CA LYS A 473 -35.25 -1.23 10.63
C LYS A 473 -33.79 -1.20 10.23
N THR A 474 -33.12 -2.33 10.34
CA THR A 474 -31.71 -2.53 9.97
C THR A 474 -31.49 -2.20 8.50
N PHE A 475 -32.34 -2.74 7.62
CA PHE A 475 -32.29 -2.45 6.19
C PHE A 475 -32.43 -0.94 5.91
N THR A 476 -33.42 -0.28 6.54
CA THR A 476 -33.68 1.14 6.31
C THR A 476 -32.48 1.99 6.69
N ILE A 477 -31.90 1.76 7.87
CA ILE A 477 -30.71 2.50 8.34
C ILE A 477 -29.52 2.23 7.43
N ALA A 478 -29.24 0.98 7.11
CA ALA A 478 -28.13 0.63 6.22
C ALA A 478 -28.24 1.31 4.85
N ARG A 479 -29.46 1.31 4.25
CA ARG A 479 -29.71 1.98 2.98
C ARG A 479 -29.47 3.50 3.05
N GLU A 480 -29.93 4.17 4.11
CA GLU A 480 -29.72 5.62 4.28
C GLU A 480 -28.23 5.98 4.34
N PHE A 481 -27.42 5.20 5.04
CA PHE A 481 -25.98 5.42 5.08
C PHE A 481 -25.27 5.08 3.74
N CYS A 482 -25.77 4.08 3.01
CA CYS A 482 -25.31 3.83 1.65
C CYS A 482 -25.61 5.02 0.72
N LEU A 483 -26.80 5.61 0.83
CA LEU A 483 -27.17 6.82 0.06
C LEU A 483 -26.39 8.06 0.50
N LEU A 484 -26.11 8.19 1.80
CA LEU A 484 -25.24 9.25 2.33
C LEU A 484 -23.83 9.13 1.75
N ARG A 485 -23.24 7.91 1.72
CA ARG A 485 -21.94 7.69 1.08
C ARG A 485 -21.92 8.16 -0.36
N GLN A 486 -22.97 7.88 -1.13
CA GLN A 486 -23.06 8.33 -2.52
C GLN A 486 -23.05 9.86 -2.64
N ARG A 487 -23.71 10.57 -1.72
CA ARG A 487 -23.71 12.04 -1.66
C ARG A 487 -22.37 12.63 -1.25
N LEU A 488 -21.57 11.90 -0.47
CA LEU A 488 -20.23 12.31 -0.04
C LEU A 488 -19.16 12.17 -1.14
N ILE A 489 -19.41 11.46 -2.24
CA ILE A 489 -18.40 11.22 -3.28
C ILE A 489 -17.73 12.50 -3.82
N PRO A 490 -18.44 13.61 -4.10
CA PRO A 490 -17.79 14.85 -4.54
C PRO A 490 -16.78 15.39 -3.52
N TYR A 491 -17.15 15.39 -2.24
CA TYR A 491 -16.26 15.77 -1.15
C TYR A 491 -15.04 14.86 -1.06
N LEU A 492 -15.26 13.53 -1.02
CA LEU A 492 -14.20 12.53 -0.96
C LEU A 492 -13.24 12.64 -2.15
N TYR A 493 -13.74 12.92 -3.34
CA TYR A 493 -12.89 13.07 -4.52
C TYR A 493 -12.06 14.36 -4.46
N THR A 494 -12.60 15.44 -3.90
CA THR A 494 -11.83 16.66 -3.62
C THR A 494 -10.70 16.37 -2.63
N GLU A 495 -10.97 15.63 -1.56
CA GLU A 495 -9.94 15.23 -0.60
C GLU A 495 -8.93 14.22 -1.21
N ALA A 496 -9.35 13.35 -2.12
CA ALA A 496 -8.44 12.51 -2.89
C ALA A 496 -7.48 13.34 -3.75
N CYS A 497 -7.97 14.42 -4.39
CA CYS A 497 -7.13 15.36 -5.12
C CYS A 497 -6.14 16.09 -4.18
N ASN A 498 -6.59 16.50 -2.99
CA ASN A 498 -5.74 17.14 -2.00
C ASN A 498 -4.64 16.18 -1.49
N TYR A 499 -5.00 14.91 -1.27
CA TYR A 499 -4.03 13.89 -0.87
C TYR A 499 -2.98 13.64 -1.97
N SER A 500 -3.40 13.47 -3.21
CA SER A 500 -2.49 13.24 -4.34
C SER A 500 -1.57 14.44 -4.64
N LYS A 501 -2.09 15.68 -4.54
CA LYS A 501 -1.33 16.88 -4.92
C LYS A 501 -0.56 17.51 -3.76
N LEU A 502 -1.11 17.45 -2.56
CA LEU A 502 -0.60 18.18 -1.40
C LEU A 502 -0.07 17.22 -0.31
N GLY A 503 -0.24 15.91 -0.46
CA GLY A 503 0.14 14.92 0.55
C GLY A 503 -0.72 15.01 1.82
N ARG A 504 -1.95 15.55 1.75
CA ARG A 504 -2.84 15.65 2.90
C ARG A 504 -3.79 14.45 2.94
N PRO A 505 -3.62 13.50 3.89
CA PRO A 505 -4.49 12.35 4.01
C PRO A 505 -5.95 12.74 4.31
N LEU A 506 -6.93 11.97 3.82
CA LEU A 506 -8.35 12.14 4.16
C LEU A 506 -8.59 11.93 5.65
N ILE A 507 -8.00 10.88 6.21
CA ILE A 507 -8.04 10.61 7.66
C ILE A 507 -6.77 11.15 8.29
N GLN A 508 -6.94 12.01 9.30
CA GLN A 508 -5.82 12.58 10.04
C GLN A 508 -6.05 12.46 11.54
N PRO A 509 -5.05 11.98 12.30
CA PRO A 509 -5.11 12.02 13.76
C PRO A 509 -5.28 13.45 14.26
N ILE A 510 -6.00 13.62 15.36
CA ILE A 510 -6.22 14.96 15.97
C ILE A 510 -4.89 15.65 16.30
N TYR A 511 -3.88 14.91 16.73
CA TYR A 511 -2.57 15.49 17.09
C TYR A 511 -1.77 16.04 15.89
N TYR A 512 -2.19 15.86 14.63
CA TYR A 512 -1.56 16.59 13.51
C TYR A 512 -1.81 18.11 13.60
N SER A 513 -2.99 18.49 14.08
CA SER A 513 -3.34 19.88 14.32
C SER A 513 -3.07 20.34 15.75
N TYR A 514 -3.06 19.41 16.70
CA TYR A 514 -2.88 19.64 18.14
C TYR A 514 -1.82 18.69 18.70
N PRO A 515 -0.51 18.94 18.41
CA PRO A 515 0.57 18.02 18.77
C PRO A 515 0.70 17.69 20.27
N GLU A 516 0.16 18.53 21.14
CA GLU A 516 0.20 18.37 22.60
C GLU A 516 -0.67 17.23 23.11
N ILE A 517 -1.66 16.78 22.34
CA ILE A 517 -2.63 15.75 22.77
C ILE A 517 -2.35 14.37 22.17
N TYR A 518 -1.14 14.12 21.64
CA TYR A 518 -0.83 12.88 20.92
C TYR A 518 -1.06 11.59 21.73
N ASP A 519 -0.94 11.63 23.04
CA ASP A 519 -1.10 10.51 23.98
C ASP A 519 -2.38 10.57 24.84
N GLU A 520 -3.26 11.57 24.59
CA GLU A 520 -4.52 11.70 25.31
C GLU A 520 -5.52 10.60 24.92
N PRO A 521 -5.90 9.70 25.85
CA PRO A 521 -6.75 8.53 25.54
C PRO A 521 -8.12 8.90 24.98
N ASN A 522 -8.65 10.07 25.34
CA ASN A 522 -9.98 10.54 24.94
C ASN A 522 -10.09 10.77 23.43
N TYR A 523 -8.98 11.14 22.76
CA TYR A 523 -8.96 11.43 21.31
C TYR A 523 -8.46 10.26 20.47
N LYS A 524 -8.15 9.13 21.08
CA LYS A 524 -7.56 7.98 20.38
C LYS A 524 -8.42 7.43 19.24
N ASN A 525 -9.74 7.46 19.39
CA ASN A 525 -10.71 6.94 18.42
C ASN A 525 -11.34 8.04 17.56
N GLU A 526 -10.82 9.26 17.64
CA GLU A 526 -11.27 10.40 16.85
C GLU A 526 -10.27 10.72 15.73
N TYR A 527 -10.77 11.24 14.63
CA TYR A 527 -9.95 11.70 13.52
C TYR A 527 -10.67 12.79 12.72
N PHE A 528 -9.89 13.65 12.08
CA PHE A 528 -10.41 14.53 11.05
C PHE A 528 -10.72 13.73 9.79
N PHE A 529 -11.87 14.01 9.18
CA PHE A 529 -12.30 13.47 7.90
C PHE A 529 -12.20 14.56 6.83
N GLY A 530 -11.02 14.73 6.25
CA GLY A 530 -10.66 15.87 5.44
C GLY A 530 -10.20 17.03 6.30
N LYS A 531 -10.87 18.17 6.18
CA LYS A 531 -10.57 19.37 6.98
C LYS A 531 -11.36 19.44 8.30
N GLU A 532 -12.40 18.64 8.44
CA GLU A 532 -13.37 18.70 9.55
C GLU A 532 -13.41 17.41 10.36
#